data_4333e04b6bcc13560f48896e215c1ae2
#
_entry.id   4333e04b6bcc13560f48896e215c1ae2
#
_cell.length_a   1.000
_cell.length_b   1.000
_cell.length_c   1.000
_cell.angle_alpha   90.00
_cell.angle_beta   90.00
_cell.angle_gamma   90.00
#
_symmetry.space_group_name_H-M   'P 1'
#
loop_
_entity.id
_entity.type
_entity.pdbx_description
1 polymer ?
#
loop_
_entity_poly.entity_id
_entity_poly.type
_entity_poly.pdbx_seq_one_letter_code
_entity_poly.pdbx_strand_id
1 'polypeptide(L)'
;MNKAIGSLQNDVSLKTSRQSLAMLYPEPAMQAIQILTTGAADVLTLADLPMPTPGPGEALIRIEASGVNFIDTYFREGRYPAKLPYTLGQEAAGTIVSVASDVTTFQPGDRVAWCLIPGTYAQLAVAPAARLVAIPNGVTTQQAAAAILQGMTADYLLRAAYPVQSGDEVLIHAGAGGTGLLFIQLAKALGARVITTVSTEEKATLARAAGADEIIFYTQEDFAAKVKILTGNKGLPVVYDSVGKTTFEQSLQCLRPRGVMVLFGGSSGAVPPFDLIRLSTMGSLFITRPTLKDYIATRADLETRANDVFDAIANGTLRLRVEHVYPLADAAQAHRDLESRRTTGKILLIP
;
A
#
# COMPACT_ATOMS: atom_id res chain seq x y z
N MET A 1 2.61 62.70 26.80
CA MET A 1 2.61 61.40 27.48
C MET A 1 1.26 60.72 27.42
N ASN A 2 0.50 60.81 26.34
CA ASN A 2 -0.89 60.28 26.23
C ASN A 2 -1.23 59.71 24.83
N LYS A 3 -0.33 58.93 24.22
CA LYS A 3 -0.62 58.22 22.95
C LYS A 3 -0.27 56.73 22.93
N ALA A 4 0.23 56.17 24.07
CA ALA A 4 0.68 54.78 24.15
C ALA A 4 -0.34 53.81 24.82
N ILE A 5 -1.43 54.31 25.40
CA ILE A 5 -2.38 53.48 26.19
C ILE A 5 -3.54 52.98 25.30
N GLY A 6 -3.83 53.62 24.15
CA GLY A 6 -4.95 53.25 23.29
C GLY A 6 -4.76 51.99 22.39
N SER A 7 -3.49 51.61 22.12
CA SER A 7 -3.23 50.46 21.22
C SER A 7 -3.26 49.08 21.93
N LEU A 8 -2.94 49.07 23.22
CA LEU A 8 -2.94 47.79 24.00
C LEU A 8 -4.34 47.31 24.41
N GLN A 9 -5.28 48.23 24.61
CA GLN A 9 -6.69 47.84 24.95
C GLN A 9 -7.49 47.31 23.76
N ASN A 10 -7.20 47.76 22.53
CA ASN A 10 -7.84 47.24 21.33
C ASN A 10 -7.34 45.82 20.95
N ASP A 11 -6.08 45.50 21.20
CA ASP A 11 -5.49 44.19 20.88
C ASP A 11 -5.98 43.08 21.86
N VAL A 12 -6.20 43.42 23.12
CA VAL A 12 -6.75 42.48 24.12
C VAL A 12 -8.23 42.23 23.86
N SER A 13 -9.02 43.24 23.48
CA SER A 13 -10.45 43.11 23.16
C SER A 13 -10.69 42.27 21.89
N LEU A 14 -9.83 42.41 20.85
CA LEU A 14 -9.90 41.62 19.62
C LEU A 14 -9.51 40.15 19.83
N LYS A 15 -8.53 39.88 20.69
CA LYS A 15 -8.16 38.49 21.04
C LYS A 15 -9.23 37.79 21.89
N THR A 16 -9.85 38.50 22.84
CA THR A 16 -10.93 37.95 23.67
C THR A 16 -12.21 37.70 22.85
N SER A 17 -12.51 38.56 21.87
CA SER A 17 -13.69 38.35 20.99
C SER A 17 -13.49 37.19 20.00
N ARG A 18 -12.28 36.97 19.48
CA ARG A 18 -11.98 35.81 18.63
C ARG A 18 -12.04 34.49 19.40
N GLN A 19 -11.51 34.44 20.63
CA GLN A 19 -11.62 33.27 21.49
C GLN A 19 -13.05 32.97 21.92
N SER A 20 -13.86 33.96 22.19
CA SER A 20 -15.29 33.79 22.52
C SER A 20 -16.14 33.38 21.30
N LEU A 21 -15.84 33.88 20.11
CA LEU A 21 -16.46 33.45 18.85
C LEU A 21 -16.09 32.01 18.46
N ALA A 22 -14.86 31.58 18.69
CA ALA A 22 -14.40 30.20 18.44
C ALA A 22 -15.06 29.18 19.37
N MET A 23 -15.50 29.58 20.57
CA MET A 23 -16.31 28.74 21.46
C MET A 23 -17.76 28.59 21.00
N LEU A 24 -18.30 29.56 20.26
CA LEU A 24 -19.69 29.58 19.77
C LEU A 24 -19.86 28.91 18.40
N TYR A 25 -18.80 28.81 17.63
CA TYR A 25 -18.77 28.16 16.30
C TYR A 25 -17.48 27.35 16.22
N PRO A 26 -17.48 26.07 16.66
CA PRO A 26 -16.30 25.21 16.47
C PRO A 26 -15.96 25.18 14.98
N GLU A 27 -14.68 25.37 14.67
CA GLU A 27 -14.21 25.24 13.30
C GLU A 27 -14.64 23.87 12.75
N PRO A 28 -15.07 23.77 11.49
CA PRO A 28 -15.43 22.50 10.92
C PRO A 28 -14.28 21.52 11.06
N ALA A 29 -14.55 20.38 11.68
CA ALA A 29 -13.57 19.34 11.96
C ALA A 29 -13.86 18.09 11.14
N MET A 30 -12.82 17.32 10.86
CA MET A 30 -12.88 15.99 10.26
C MET A 30 -12.27 14.95 11.18
N GLN A 31 -12.70 13.70 11.09
CA GLN A 31 -12.10 12.59 11.82
C GLN A 31 -10.94 11.99 11.02
N ALA A 32 -9.86 11.64 11.74
CA ALA A 32 -8.69 10.99 11.20
C ALA A 32 -8.01 10.10 12.25
N ILE A 33 -7.26 9.11 11.80
CA ILE A 33 -6.43 8.27 12.67
C ILE A 33 -5.02 8.88 12.76
N GLN A 34 -4.66 9.29 13.96
CA GLN A 34 -3.33 9.83 14.26
C GLN A 34 -2.53 8.93 15.20
N ILE A 35 -1.21 9.02 15.07
CA ILE A 35 -0.26 8.58 16.09
C ILE A 35 0.50 9.79 16.63
N LEU A 36 0.62 9.84 17.96
CA LEU A 36 1.42 10.85 18.68
C LEU A 36 2.80 10.29 19.04
N THR A 37 2.91 8.97 19.12
CA THR A 37 4.14 8.19 19.35
C THR A 37 4.16 6.97 18.45
N THR A 38 5.33 6.44 18.14
CA THR A 38 5.46 5.15 17.46
C THR A 38 5.21 3.99 18.42
N GLY A 39 4.67 2.87 17.92
CA GLY A 39 4.40 1.71 18.76
C GLY A 39 3.53 0.62 18.12
N ALA A 40 2.93 -0.22 18.96
CA ALA A 40 1.97 -1.24 18.57
C ALA A 40 0.65 -0.62 18.08
N ALA A 41 -0.32 -1.44 17.67
CA ALA A 41 -1.58 -0.95 17.10
C ALA A 41 -2.36 0.00 18.02
N ASP A 42 -2.16 -0.08 19.33
CA ASP A 42 -2.87 0.73 20.34
C ASP A 42 -2.51 2.23 20.31
N VAL A 43 -1.42 2.61 19.61
CA VAL A 43 -1.07 4.04 19.42
C VAL A 43 -1.95 4.72 18.36
N LEU A 44 -2.76 3.97 17.62
CA LEU A 44 -3.71 4.50 16.64
C LEU A 44 -4.93 5.10 17.36
N THR A 45 -5.09 6.40 17.26
CA THR A 45 -6.18 7.13 17.93
C THR A 45 -7.03 7.87 16.91
N LEU A 46 -8.35 7.79 17.08
CA LEU A 46 -9.29 8.64 16.33
C LEU A 46 -9.20 10.05 16.91
N ALA A 47 -8.95 11.03 16.06
CA ALA A 47 -8.80 12.44 16.44
C ALA A 47 -9.67 13.32 15.54
N ASP A 48 -10.21 14.38 16.12
CA ASP A 48 -10.86 15.47 15.39
C ASP A 48 -9.78 16.49 14.97
N LEU A 49 -9.64 16.69 13.68
CA LEU A 49 -8.64 17.58 13.07
C LEU A 49 -9.35 18.73 12.33
N PRO A 50 -8.71 19.90 12.21
CA PRO A 50 -9.24 20.96 11.37
C PRO A 50 -9.45 20.47 9.92
N MET A 51 -10.49 20.98 9.26
CA MET A 51 -10.73 20.74 7.84
C MET A 51 -9.51 21.18 7.01
N PRO A 52 -8.92 20.30 6.21
CA PRO A 52 -7.77 20.69 5.39
C PRO A 52 -8.21 21.55 4.21
N THR A 53 -7.34 22.47 3.80
CA THR A 53 -7.55 23.33 2.64
C THR A 53 -6.47 23.06 1.60
N PRO A 54 -6.82 22.84 0.32
CA PRO A 54 -5.84 22.58 -0.72
C PRO A 54 -5.00 23.83 -0.99
N GLY A 55 -3.69 23.66 -1.02
CA GLY A 55 -2.73 24.64 -1.50
C GLY A 55 -2.57 24.60 -3.04
N PRO A 56 -1.68 25.42 -3.62
CA PRO A 56 -1.43 25.42 -5.06
C PRO A 56 -1.07 24.01 -5.58
N GLY A 57 -1.67 23.62 -6.69
CA GLY A 57 -1.50 22.30 -7.31
C GLY A 57 -2.19 21.13 -6.60
N GLU A 58 -3.02 21.39 -5.59
CA GLU A 58 -3.64 20.35 -4.76
C GLU A 58 -5.16 20.29 -4.92
N ALA A 59 -5.70 19.15 -4.56
CA ALA A 59 -7.13 18.90 -4.47
C ALA A 59 -7.51 18.43 -3.07
N LEU A 60 -8.70 18.82 -2.59
CA LEU A 60 -9.36 18.29 -1.42
C LEU A 60 -10.27 17.14 -1.84
N ILE A 61 -10.08 15.95 -1.25
CA ILE A 61 -10.81 14.75 -1.60
C ILE A 61 -11.58 14.24 -0.37
N ARG A 62 -12.86 13.95 -0.53
CA ARG A 62 -13.64 13.16 0.41
C ARG A 62 -13.30 11.70 0.19
N ILE A 63 -12.69 11.08 1.18
CA ILE A 63 -12.28 9.67 1.14
C ILE A 63 -13.53 8.79 1.30
N GLU A 64 -13.68 7.82 0.41
CA GLU A 64 -14.75 6.83 0.47
C GLU A 64 -14.24 5.46 0.95
N ALA A 65 -12.96 5.19 0.70
CA ALA A 65 -12.27 4.02 1.23
C ALA A 65 -10.76 4.25 1.28
N SER A 66 -10.12 3.75 2.34
CA SER A 66 -8.67 3.70 2.50
C SER A 66 -8.19 2.27 2.57
N GLY A 67 -7.15 1.94 1.81
CA GLY A 67 -6.52 0.63 1.83
C GLY A 67 -5.54 0.49 3.00
N VAL A 68 -5.66 -0.60 3.77
CA VAL A 68 -4.69 -0.94 4.82
C VAL A 68 -3.57 -1.80 4.24
N ASN A 69 -2.32 -1.43 4.54
CA ASN A 69 -1.13 -2.07 4.00
C ASN A 69 -0.05 -2.27 5.06
N PHE A 70 0.86 -3.22 4.87
CA PHE A 70 2.00 -3.42 5.78
C PHE A 70 2.90 -2.18 5.89
N ILE A 71 2.99 -1.35 4.86
CA ILE A 71 3.77 -0.10 4.94
C ILE A 71 3.22 0.84 6.03
N ASP A 72 1.93 0.84 6.28
CA ASP A 72 1.30 1.65 7.34
C ASP A 72 1.80 1.19 8.73
N THR A 73 2.00 -0.12 8.93
CA THR A 73 2.59 -0.65 10.17
C THR A 73 4.04 -0.20 10.33
N TYR A 74 4.81 -0.08 9.24
CA TYR A 74 6.20 0.38 9.30
C TYR A 74 6.33 1.84 9.73
N PHE A 75 5.41 2.71 9.27
CA PHE A 75 5.33 4.09 9.75
C PHE A 75 4.87 4.14 11.22
N ARG A 76 3.84 3.39 11.56
CA ARG A 76 3.33 3.32 12.94
C ARG A 76 4.40 2.87 13.93
N GLU A 77 5.19 1.86 13.59
CA GLU A 77 6.26 1.30 14.43
C GLU A 77 7.54 2.15 14.44
N GLY A 78 7.65 3.16 13.58
CA GLY A 78 8.87 3.96 13.43
C GLY A 78 10.00 3.28 12.65
N ARG A 79 9.71 2.17 11.95
CA ARG A 79 10.66 1.54 11.00
C ARG A 79 10.91 2.45 9.79
N TYR A 80 9.91 3.21 9.40
CA TYR A 80 10.03 4.31 8.44
C TYR A 80 9.83 5.63 9.17
N PRO A 81 10.66 6.64 8.89
CA PRO A 81 10.58 7.92 9.60
C PRO A 81 9.31 8.69 9.22
N ALA A 82 8.64 9.24 10.23
CA ALA A 82 7.51 10.15 10.07
C ALA A 82 7.60 11.26 11.12
N LYS A 83 7.15 12.46 10.76
CA LYS A 83 7.06 13.59 11.71
C LYS A 83 5.76 13.44 12.51
N LEU A 84 5.87 13.35 13.82
CA LEU A 84 4.72 13.27 14.73
C LEU A 84 4.19 14.67 15.11
N PRO A 85 2.88 14.86 15.34
CA PRO A 85 1.81 13.87 15.12
C PRO A 85 1.67 13.49 13.65
N TYR A 86 1.30 12.22 13.36
CA TYR A 86 1.23 11.72 12.00
C TYR A 86 -0.11 11.04 11.72
N THR A 87 -0.82 11.50 10.69
CA THR A 87 -2.03 10.84 10.19
C THR A 87 -1.62 9.69 9.27
N LEU A 88 -2.03 8.48 9.61
CA LEU A 88 -1.66 7.28 8.87
C LEU A 88 -2.40 7.13 7.53
N GLY A 89 -2.03 6.05 6.85
CA GLY A 89 -2.61 5.61 5.58
C GLY A 89 -1.83 6.10 4.37
N GLN A 90 -1.63 5.20 3.41
CA GLN A 90 -0.82 5.43 2.21
C GLN A 90 -1.59 5.17 0.91
N GLU A 91 -2.89 4.86 0.99
CA GLU A 91 -3.71 4.47 -0.15
C GLU A 91 -5.17 4.82 0.10
N ALA A 92 -5.79 5.49 -0.84
CA ALA A 92 -7.23 5.77 -0.79
C ALA A 92 -7.83 6.01 -2.18
N ALA A 93 -9.15 6.03 -2.18
CA ALA A 93 -9.97 6.53 -3.27
C ALA A 93 -11.17 7.31 -2.72
N GLY A 94 -11.65 8.24 -3.51
CA GLY A 94 -12.75 9.11 -3.13
C GLY A 94 -13.16 10.08 -4.22
N THR A 95 -13.93 11.08 -3.82
CA THR A 95 -14.48 12.12 -4.72
C THR A 95 -13.88 13.48 -4.39
N ILE A 96 -13.45 14.19 -5.40
CA ILE A 96 -12.92 15.55 -5.27
C ILE A 96 -14.04 16.50 -4.78
N VAL A 97 -13.75 17.21 -3.70
CA VAL A 97 -14.62 18.24 -3.11
C VAL A 97 -14.31 19.63 -3.72
N SER A 98 -13.01 19.95 -3.79
CA SER A 98 -12.53 21.21 -4.38
C SER A 98 -11.11 21.02 -4.89
N VAL A 99 -10.70 21.92 -5.78
CA VAL A 99 -9.34 22.00 -6.31
C VAL A 99 -8.82 23.43 -6.16
N ALA A 100 -7.50 23.60 -6.07
CA ALA A 100 -6.86 24.90 -6.15
C ALA A 100 -7.08 25.52 -7.55
N SER A 101 -7.04 26.84 -7.64
CA SER A 101 -7.36 27.58 -8.88
C SER A 101 -6.42 27.31 -10.06
N ASP A 102 -5.24 26.80 -9.79
CA ASP A 102 -4.21 26.41 -10.78
C ASP A 102 -4.33 24.95 -11.23
N VAL A 103 -5.23 24.15 -10.64
CA VAL A 103 -5.51 22.78 -11.05
C VAL A 103 -6.56 22.76 -12.15
N THR A 104 -6.18 22.28 -13.34
CA THR A 104 -7.05 22.19 -14.53
C THR A 104 -7.36 20.78 -14.99
N THR A 105 -6.69 19.77 -14.38
CA THR A 105 -6.80 18.35 -14.77
C THR A 105 -7.96 17.63 -14.11
N PHE A 106 -8.50 18.19 -13.04
CA PHE A 106 -9.60 17.64 -12.26
C PHE A 106 -10.59 18.74 -11.85
N GLN A 107 -11.81 18.33 -11.52
CA GLN A 107 -12.88 19.20 -11.04
C GLN A 107 -13.64 18.55 -9.87
N PRO A 108 -14.38 19.32 -9.06
CA PRO A 108 -15.28 18.78 -8.05
C PRO A 108 -16.25 17.75 -8.64
N GLY A 109 -16.40 16.61 -7.94
CA GLY A 109 -17.21 15.48 -8.38
C GLY A 109 -16.41 14.37 -9.08
N ASP A 110 -15.19 14.62 -9.54
CA ASP A 110 -14.37 13.59 -10.15
C ASP A 110 -13.99 12.51 -9.12
N ARG A 111 -14.07 11.24 -9.53
CA ARG A 111 -13.64 10.11 -8.71
C ARG A 111 -12.17 9.84 -8.96
N VAL A 112 -11.38 9.76 -7.89
CA VAL A 112 -9.93 9.62 -7.94
C VAL A 112 -9.42 8.59 -6.96
N ALA A 113 -8.26 7.99 -7.30
CA ALA A 113 -7.48 7.14 -6.41
C ALA A 113 -6.03 7.60 -6.37
N TRP A 114 -5.33 7.32 -5.28
CA TRP A 114 -3.92 7.64 -5.12
C TRP A 114 -3.24 6.71 -4.11
N CYS A 115 -1.93 6.65 -4.17
CA CYS A 115 -1.12 5.96 -3.18
C CYS A 115 0.21 6.67 -2.92
N LEU A 116 0.88 6.26 -1.83
CA LEU A 116 2.16 6.80 -1.34
C LEU A 116 2.11 8.30 -1.02
N ILE A 117 0.93 8.78 -0.66
CA ILE A 117 0.69 10.10 -0.05
C ILE A 117 0.05 9.82 1.30
N PRO A 118 0.68 10.28 2.40
CA PRO A 118 0.20 10.00 3.74
C PRO A 118 -1.12 10.71 4.06
N GLY A 119 -1.79 10.25 5.13
CA GLY A 119 -2.97 10.91 5.66
C GLY A 119 -4.30 10.36 5.12
N THR A 120 -4.29 9.14 4.56
CA THR A 120 -5.50 8.56 3.98
C THR A 120 -6.45 7.91 4.99
N TYR A 121 -6.02 7.68 6.24
CA TYR A 121 -6.94 7.24 7.30
C TYR A 121 -7.69 8.43 7.89
N ALA A 122 -8.54 9.03 7.07
CA ALA A 122 -9.27 10.26 7.39
C ALA A 122 -10.55 10.37 6.56
N GLN A 123 -11.46 11.23 6.97
CA GLN A 123 -12.67 11.56 6.17
C GLN A 123 -12.33 12.40 4.94
N LEU A 124 -11.32 13.25 5.06
CA LEU A 124 -10.86 14.14 3.99
C LEU A 124 -9.33 14.11 3.92
N ALA A 125 -8.79 14.23 2.72
CA ALA A 125 -7.37 14.43 2.49
C ALA A 125 -7.10 15.48 1.43
N VAL A 126 -5.97 16.16 1.56
CA VAL A 126 -5.40 16.98 0.50
C VAL A 126 -4.28 16.20 -0.17
N ALA A 127 -4.28 16.20 -1.50
CA ALA A 127 -3.24 15.54 -2.27
C ALA A 127 -2.87 16.36 -3.53
N PRO A 128 -1.59 16.32 -3.96
CA PRO A 128 -1.19 16.94 -5.22
C PRO A 128 -1.97 16.35 -6.40
N ALA A 129 -2.61 17.18 -7.19
CA ALA A 129 -3.41 16.77 -8.36
C ALA A 129 -2.56 15.93 -9.35
N ALA A 130 -1.27 16.23 -9.47
CA ALA A 130 -0.33 15.46 -10.28
C ALA A 130 -0.13 14.02 -9.83
N ARG A 131 -0.57 13.65 -8.62
CA ARG A 131 -0.47 12.28 -8.05
C ARG A 131 -1.80 11.54 -8.01
N LEU A 132 -2.89 12.20 -8.39
CA LEU A 132 -4.22 11.60 -8.48
C LEU A 132 -4.41 10.89 -9.82
N VAL A 133 -5.12 9.76 -9.78
CA VAL A 133 -5.52 9.01 -10.98
C VAL A 133 -7.04 8.97 -11.05
N ALA A 134 -7.61 9.28 -12.20
CA ALA A 134 -9.04 9.18 -12.42
C ALA A 134 -9.49 7.72 -12.36
N ILE A 135 -10.60 7.45 -11.68
CA ILE A 135 -11.22 6.12 -11.65
C ILE A 135 -12.14 5.98 -12.87
N PRO A 136 -11.87 5.03 -13.77
CA PRO A 136 -12.69 4.85 -14.96
C PRO A 136 -14.09 4.33 -14.64
N ASN A 137 -15.00 4.47 -15.60
CA ASN A 137 -16.28 3.80 -15.53
C ASN A 137 -16.10 2.27 -15.47
N GLY A 138 -16.93 1.59 -14.68
CA GLY A 138 -16.81 0.15 -14.48
C GLY A 138 -15.93 -0.28 -13.29
N VAL A 139 -15.18 0.67 -12.69
CA VAL A 139 -14.45 0.45 -11.44
C VAL A 139 -15.09 1.27 -10.33
N THR A 140 -15.43 0.63 -9.22
CA THR A 140 -15.97 1.33 -8.04
C THR A 140 -14.84 2.00 -7.25
N THR A 141 -15.17 3.02 -6.45
CA THR A 141 -14.20 3.71 -5.59
C THR A 141 -13.55 2.72 -4.58
N GLN A 142 -14.33 1.79 -4.03
CA GLN A 142 -13.77 0.76 -3.14
C GLN A 142 -12.81 -0.19 -3.86
N GLN A 143 -13.12 -0.59 -5.10
CA GLN A 143 -12.20 -1.39 -5.91
C GLN A 143 -10.89 -0.64 -6.18
N ALA A 144 -10.98 0.65 -6.52
CA ALA A 144 -9.81 1.48 -6.75
C ALA A 144 -8.95 1.60 -5.48
N ALA A 145 -9.55 1.86 -4.30
CA ALA A 145 -8.85 1.89 -3.02
C ALA A 145 -8.25 0.53 -2.63
N ALA A 146 -8.86 -0.57 -3.08
CA ALA A 146 -8.37 -1.90 -2.79
C ALA A 146 -7.18 -2.31 -3.67
N ALA A 147 -6.99 -1.66 -4.81
CA ALA A 147 -6.06 -2.12 -5.84
C ALA A 147 -4.91 -1.16 -6.15
N ILE A 148 -5.08 0.15 -5.98
CA ILE A 148 -4.14 1.13 -6.55
C ILE A 148 -2.70 0.93 -6.06
N LEU A 149 -2.46 0.68 -4.78
CA LEU A 149 -1.11 0.45 -4.27
C LEU A 149 -0.64 -0.98 -4.56
N GLN A 150 -1.45 -1.98 -4.19
CA GLN A 150 -1.07 -3.39 -4.30
C GLN A 150 -1.04 -3.86 -5.76
N GLY A 151 -1.98 -3.41 -6.59
CA GLY A 151 -2.04 -3.72 -8.01
C GLY A 151 -0.86 -3.14 -8.78
N MET A 152 -0.58 -1.84 -8.61
CA MET A 152 0.61 -1.23 -9.23
C MET A 152 1.91 -1.85 -8.71
N THR A 153 1.93 -2.31 -7.43
CA THR A 153 3.08 -3.04 -6.89
C THR A 153 3.29 -4.35 -7.65
N ALA A 154 2.25 -5.16 -7.80
CA ALA A 154 2.33 -6.40 -8.56
C ALA A 154 2.70 -6.15 -10.03
N ASP A 155 2.12 -5.12 -10.65
CA ASP A 155 2.40 -4.76 -12.05
C ASP A 155 3.88 -4.41 -12.28
N TYR A 156 4.44 -3.44 -11.52
CA TYR A 156 5.83 -3.05 -11.76
C TYR A 156 6.83 -4.17 -11.44
N LEU A 157 6.53 -5.00 -10.43
CA LEU A 157 7.37 -6.13 -10.07
C LEU A 157 7.45 -7.15 -11.20
N LEU A 158 6.32 -7.44 -11.86
CA LEU A 158 6.23 -8.41 -12.97
C LEU A 158 6.71 -7.87 -14.30
N ARG A 159 6.55 -6.57 -14.57
CA ARG A 159 6.83 -5.99 -15.89
C ARG A 159 8.14 -5.22 -15.98
N ALA A 160 8.65 -4.70 -14.82
CA ALA A 160 9.79 -3.81 -14.84
C ALA A 160 10.94 -4.24 -13.92
N ALA A 161 10.66 -4.72 -12.68
CA ALA A 161 11.72 -5.19 -11.78
C ALA A 161 12.35 -6.50 -12.28
N TYR A 162 11.53 -7.44 -12.69
CA TYR A 162 11.90 -8.61 -13.48
C TYR A 162 10.80 -8.81 -14.53
N PRO A 163 11.07 -8.51 -15.81
CA PRO A 163 10.08 -8.66 -16.87
C PRO A 163 9.78 -10.14 -17.15
N VAL A 164 8.71 -10.62 -16.53
CA VAL A 164 8.25 -12.02 -16.66
C VAL A 164 7.89 -12.34 -18.10
N GLN A 165 8.45 -13.45 -18.59
CA GLN A 165 8.15 -13.98 -19.91
C GLN A 165 7.17 -15.15 -19.81
N SER A 166 6.39 -15.39 -20.87
CA SER A 166 5.54 -16.57 -20.95
C SER A 166 6.37 -17.85 -20.81
N GLY A 167 5.95 -18.72 -19.90
CA GLY A 167 6.67 -19.95 -19.55
C GLY A 167 7.68 -19.82 -18.42
N ASP A 168 7.93 -18.60 -17.89
CA ASP A 168 8.74 -18.46 -16.69
C ASP A 168 8.08 -19.14 -15.49
N GLU A 169 8.88 -19.81 -14.66
CA GLU A 169 8.46 -20.35 -13.37
C GLU A 169 8.82 -19.35 -12.28
N VAL A 170 7.84 -18.89 -11.50
CA VAL A 170 8.06 -17.85 -10.49
C VAL A 170 7.62 -18.32 -9.11
N LEU A 171 8.36 -17.93 -8.06
CA LEU A 171 7.91 -18.08 -6.68
C LEU A 171 7.40 -16.75 -6.16
N ILE A 172 6.15 -16.74 -5.68
CA ILE A 172 5.50 -15.59 -5.04
C ILE A 172 5.18 -15.98 -3.60
N HIS A 173 5.85 -15.37 -2.62
CA HIS A 173 5.53 -15.60 -1.20
C HIS A 173 4.22 -14.95 -0.77
N ALA A 174 3.58 -15.55 0.25
CA ALA A 174 2.33 -15.07 0.86
C ALA A 174 1.17 -14.94 -0.15
N GLY A 175 0.93 -16.00 -0.94
CA GLY A 175 -0.01 -16.00 -2.07
C GLY A 175 -1.46 -15.67 -1.77
N ALA A 176 -1.93 -15.85 -0.53
CA ALA A 176 -3.31 -15.50 -0.12
C ALA A 176 -3.44 -14.10 0.50
N GLY A 177 -2.35 -13.34 0.60
CA GLY A 177 -2.38 -11.94 1.02
C GLY A 177 -2.93 -11.01 -0.07
N GLY A 178 -3.27 -9.78 0.29
CA GLY A 178 -3.84 -8.81 -0.67
C GLY A 178 -2.98 -8.65 -1.93
N THR A 179 -1.68 -8.34 -1.80
CA THR A 179 -0.78 -8.26 -2.95
C THR A 179 -0.59 -9.63 -3.61
N GLY A 180 -0.48 -10.72 -2.84
CA GLY A 180 -0.24 -12.06 -3.36
C GLY A 180 -1.31 -12.54 -4.32
N LEU A 181 -2.59 -12.36 -3.99
CA LEU A 181 -3.71 -12.74 -4.87
C LEU A 181 -3.72 -11.96 -6.18
N LEU A 182 -3.41 -10.67 -6.15
CA LEU A 182 -3.31 -9.84 -7.37
C LEU A 182 -2.10 -10.26 -8.20
N PHE A 183 -0.98 -10.49 -7.53
CA PHE A 183 0.28 -10.89 -8.14
C PHE A 183 0.16 -12.21 -8.90
N ILE A 184 -0.47 -13.23 -8.29
CA ILE A 184 -0.71 -14.53 -8.94
C ILE A 184 -1.53 -14.33 -10.22
N GLN A 185 -2.65 -13.59 -10.15
CA GLN A 185 -3.51 -13.36 -11.31
C GLN A 185 -2.78 -12.65 -12.45
N LEU A 186 -2.01 -11.59 -12.14
CA LEU A 186 -1.24 -10.86 -13.17
C LEU A 186 -0.10 -11.71 -13.73
N ALA A 187 0.61 -12.50 -12.92
CA ALA A 187 1.64 -13.42 -13.39
C ALA A 187 1.06 -14.50 -14.32
N LYS A 188 -0.12 -15.04 -13.99
CA LYS A 188 -0.85 -15.98 -14.85
C LYS A 188 -1.28 -15.35 -16.17
N ALA A 189 -1.74 -14.10 -16.16
CA ALA A 189 -2.08 -13.38 -17.37
C ALA A 189 -0.86 -13.14 -18.30
N LEU A 190 0.35 -13.10 -17.73
CA LEU A 190 1.61 -13.06 -18.49
C LEU A 190 2.09 -14.44 -18.96
N GLY A 191 1.39 -15.52 -18.63
CA GLY A 191 1.73 -16.89 -19.01
C GLY A 191 2.76 -17.57 -18.11
N ALA A 192 3.01 -17.08 -16.90
CA ALA A 192 3.91 -17.71 -15.95
C ALA A 192 3.32 -18.96 -15.32
N ARG A 193 4.18 -19.91 -14.94
CA ARG A 193 3.86 -20.96 -13.97
C ARG A 193 4.15 -20.42 -12.57
N VAL A 194 3.13 -20.34 -11.74
CA VAL A 194 3.20 -19.71 -10.42
C VAL A 194 3.27 -20.76 -9.32
N ILE A 195 4.38 -20.73 -8.57
CA ILE A 195 4.56 -21.42 -7.30
C ILE A 195 4.30 -20.39 -6.19
N THR A 196 3.55 -20.78 -5.15
CA THR A 196 3.32 -19.84 -4.03
C THR A 196 3.35 -20.52 -2.68
N THR A 197 3.63 -19.73 -1.63
CA THR A 197 3.65 -20.21 -0.25
C THR A 197 2.44 -19.72 0.54
N VAL A 198 1.84 -20.62 1.30
CA VAL A 198 0.71 -20.33 2.21
C VAL A 198 0.86 -21.08 3.53
N SER A 199 0.03 -20.76 4.54
CA SER A 199 0.09 -21.40 5.86
C SER A 199 -1.02 -22.42 6.13
N THR A 200 -2.14 -22.36 5.41
CA THR A 200 -3.33 -23.18 5.67
C THR A 200 -4.00 -23.61 4.36
N GLU A 201 -4.83 -24.66 4.42
CA GLU A 201 -5.57 -25.14 3.24
C GLU A 201 -6.62 -24.12 2.76
N GLU A 202 -7.23 -23.35 3.66
CA GLU A 202 -8.11 -22.26 3.29
C GLU A 202 -7.37 -21.22 2.41
N LYS A 203 -6.18 -20.83 2.80
CA LYS A 203 -5.32 -19.93 2.02
C LYS A 203 -4.85 -20.55 0.70
N ALA A 204 -4.61 -21.87 0.69
CA ALA A 204 -4.27 -22.60 -0.51
C ALA A 204 -5.43 -22.58 -1.53
N THR A 205 -6.65 -22.77 -1.06
CA THR A 205 -7.85 -22.68 -1.89
C THR A 205 -7.96 -21.33 -2.58
N LEU A 206 -7.69 -20.21 -1.86
CA LEU A 206 -7.71 -18.88 -2.42
C LEU A 206 -6.59 -18.66 -3.46
N ALA A 207 -5.38 -19.14 -3.17
CA ALA A 207 -4.26 -19.03 -4.10
C ALA A 207 -4.49 -19.84 -5.38
N ARG A 208 -5.06 -21.07 -5.27
CA ARG A 208 -5.47 -21.88 -6.45
C ARG A 208 -6.54 -21.15 -7.26
N ALA A 209 -7.55 -20.58 -6.60
CA ALA A 209 -8.60 -19.82 -7.27
C ALA A 209 -8.07 -18.57 -7.98
N ALA A 210 -6.98 -17.99 -7.49
CA ALA A 210 -6.25 -16.92 -8.16
C ALA A 210 -5.39 -17.40 -9.33
N GLY A 211 -5.18 -18.71 -9.49
CA GLY A 211 -4.46 -19.33 -10.60
C GLY A 211 -3.06 -19.86 -10.25
N ALA A 212 -2.69 -19.99 -8.97
CA ALA A 212 -1.43 -20.61 -8.60
C ALA A 212 -1.40 -22.08 -9.05
N ASP A 213 -0.31 -22.47 -9.73
CA ASP A 213 -0.13 -23.83 -10.24
C ASP A 213 0.34 -24.77 -9.13
N GLU A 214 1.21 -24.28 -8.23
CA GLU A 214 1.79 -25.06 -7.15
C GLU A 214 1.68 -24.34 -5.83
N ILE A 215 1.28 -25.08 -4.79
CA ILE A 215 1.14 -24.56 -3.43
C ILE A 215 2.17 -25.23 -2.52
N ILE A 216 2.85 -24.44 -1.72
CA ILE A 216 3.78 -24.91 -0.69
C ILE A 216 3.29 -24.45 0.68
N PHE A 217 3.08 -25.40 1.58
CA PHE A 217 2.70 -25.12 2.97
C PHE A 217 3.96 -24.90 3.81
N TYR A 218 4.44 -23.65 3.87
CA TYR A 218 5.70 -23.31 4.55
C TYR A 218 5.70 -23.61 6.05
N THR A 219 4.56 -23.94 6.64
CA THR A 219 4.42 -24.38 8.02
C THR A 219 4.68 -25.88 8.23
N GLN A 220 4.70 -26.65 7.14
CA GLN A 220 4.76 -28.12 7.16
C GLN A 220 5.95 -28.68 6.38
N GLU A 221 6.49 -27.90 5.42
CA GLU A 221 7.54 -28.35 4.53
C GLU A 221 8.58 -27.24 4.27
N ASP A 222 9.80 -27.66 3.95
CA ASP A 222 10.87 -26.76 3.49
C ASP A 222 10.55 -26.31 2.06
N PHE A 223 10.22 -25.03 1.89
CA PHE A 223 9.83 -24.52 0.59
C PHE A 223 11.00 -24.51 -0.42
N ALA A 224 12.26 -24.35 0.02
CA ALA A 224 13.39 -24.39 -0.89
C ALA A 224 13.64 -25.81 -1.44
N ALA A 225 13.54 -26.82 -0.56
CA ALA A 225 13.60 -28.22 -0.99
C ALA A 225 12.45 -28.57 -1.95
N LYS A 226 11.24 -28.07 -1.67
CA LYS A 226 10.08 -28.30 -2.52
C LYS A 226 10.22 -27.64 -3.89
N VAL A 227 10.70 -26.39 -3.95
CA VAL A 227 10.99 -25.70 -5.21
C VAL A 227 12.01 -26.46 -6.05
N LYS A 228 13.08 -27.00 -5.44
CA LYS A 228 14.04 -27.84 -6.17
C LYS A 228 13.38 -29.06 -6.81
N ILE A 229 12.50 -29.73 -6.10
CA ILE A 229 11.74 -30.87 -6.67
C ILE A 229 10.87 -30.41 -7.82
N LEU A 230 10.07 -29.34 -7.63
CA LEU A 230 9.13 -28.82 -8.61
C LEU A 230 9.82 -28.35 -9.90
N THR A 231 11.05 -27.85 -9.79
CA THR A 231 11.85 -27.33 -10.92
C THR A 231 12.83 -28.38 -11.48
N GLY A 232 12.79 -29.64 -11.02
CA GLY A 232 13.75 -30.68 -11.43
C GLY A 232 15.22 -30.27 -11.13
N ASN A 233 15.46 -29.63 -10.01
CA ASN A 233 16.75 -29.08 -9.55
C ASN A 233 17.32 -27.93 -10.41
N LYS A 234 16.56 -27.37 -11.34
CA LYS A 234 17.01 -26.26 -12.19
C LYS A 234 17.02 -24.91 -11.43
N GLY A 235 16.12 -24.76 -10.46
CA GLY A 235 15.86 -23.51 -9.78
C GLY A 235 15.06 -22.50 -10.62
N LEU A 236 14.67 -21.40 -10.01
CA LEU A 236 13.78 -20.38 -10.55
C LEU A 236 14.56 -19.20 -11.16
N PRO A 237 14.05 -18.58 -12.22
CA PRO A 237 14.58 -17.32 -12.73
C PRO A 237 14.38 -16.16 -11.75
N VAL A 238 13.27 -16.17 -10.98
CA VAL A 238 12.92 -15.10 -10.06
C VAL A 238 12.17 -15.62 -8.84
N VAL A 239 12.43 -14.99 -7.69
CA VAL A 239 11.66 -15.14 -6.45
C VAL A 239 11.19 -13.75 -6.01
N TYR A 240 9.89 -13.60 -5.77
CA TYR A 240 9.27 -12.38 -5.25
C TYR A 240 8.96 -12.55 -3.76
N ASP A 241 9.70 -11.83 -2.92
CA ASP A 241 9.64 -11.98 -1.46
C ASP A 241 9.12 -10.71 -0.78
N SER A 242 7.90 -10.80 -0.22
CA SER A 242 7.28 -9.78 0.61
C SER A 242 7.50 -10.01 2.12
N VAL A 243 8.09 -11.14 2.49
CA VAL A 243 8.17 -11.62 3.87
C VAL A 243 9.47 -11.18 4.56
N GLY A 244 10.61 -11.37 3.90
CA GLY A 244 11.89 -10.84 4.34
C GLY A 244 12.64 -11.74 5.31
N LYS A 245 12.78 -11.32 6.60
CA LYS A 245 13.68 -11.96 7.56
C LYS A 245 13.61 -13.49 7.61
N THR A 246 12.42 -14.06 7.57
CA THR A 246 12.24 -15.51 7.74
C THR A 246 12.33 -16.32 6.45
N THR A 247 12.30 -15.68 5.29
CA THR A 247 12.29 -16.35 3.98
C THR A 247 13.54 -16.11 3.16
N PHE A 248 14.23 -14.99 3.38
CA PHE A 248 15.32 -14.49 2.55
C PHE A 248 16.37 -15.54 2.20
N GLU A 249 16.90 -16.26 3.17
CA GLU A 249 17.96 -17.24 2.98
C GLU A 249 17.52 -18.43 2.10
N GLN A 250 16.34 -18.95 2.38
CA GLN A 250 15.78 -20.04 1.59
C GLN A 250 15.31 -19.59 0.20
N SER A 251 14.85 -18.34 0.08
CA SER A 251 14.48 -17.75 -1.19
C SER A 251 15.66 -17.67 -2.17
N LEU A 252 16.87 -17.33 -1.67
CA LEU A 252 18.09 -17.37 -2.49
C LEU A 252 18.42 -18.78 -2.98
N GLN A 253 18.16 -19.81 -2.17
CA GLN A 253 18.40 -21.23 -2.53
C GLN A 253 17.40 -21.77 -3.58
N CYS A 254 16.29 -21.07 -3.81
CA CYS A 254 15.34 -21.41 -4.85
C CYS A 254 15.78 -20.96 -6.26
N LEU A 255 16.75 -20.05 -6.35
CA LEU A 255 17.16 -19.44 -7.60
C LEU A 255 18.10 -20.33 -8.41
N ARG A 256 17.93 -20.32 -9.73
CA ARG A 256 18.92 -20.83 -10.67
C ARG A 256 20.14 -19.90 -10.75
N PRO A 257 21.28 -20.33 -11.31
CA PRO A 257 22.37 -19.41 -11.61
C PRO A 257 21.87 -18.19 -12.39
N ARG A 258 22.32 -17.00 -11.98
CA ARG A 258 21.90 -15.69 -12.49
C ARG A 258 20.42 -15.37 -12.27
N GLY A 259 19.77 -16.06 -11.31
CA GLY A 259 18.41 -15.76 -10.90
C GLY A 259 18.30 -14.47 -10.07
N VAL A 260 17.10 -13.92 -9.99
CA VAL A 260 16.81 -12.62 -9.38
C VAL A 260 15.98 -12.79 -8.12
N MET A 261 16.47 -12.29 -7.00
CA MET A 261 15.73 -12.11 -5.77
C MET A 261 15.11 -10.72 -5.75
N VAL A 262 13.80 -10.64 -5.85
CA VAL A 262 13.04 -9.37 -5.74
C VAL A 262 12.45 -9.28 -4.34
N LEU A 263 13.17 -8.64 -3.42
CA LEU A 263 12.77 -8.44 -2.05
C LEU A 263 11.97 -7.13 -1.94
N PHE A 264 10.64 -7.19 -1.97
CA PHE A 264 9.80 -5.98 -2.00
C PHE A 264 9.06 -5.69 -0.70
N GLY A 265 9.13 -6.59 0.29
CA GLY A 265 8.50 -6.43 1.60
C GLY A 265 9.39 -6.86 2.75
N GLY A 266 8.82 -6.85 3.95
CA GLY A 266 9.50 -7.22 5.19
C GLY A 266 8.48 -7.49 6.30
N SER A 267 7.39 -8.22 6.00
CA SER A 267 6.31 -8.50 6.96
C SER A 267 6.77 -9.33 8.17
N SER A 268 7.87 -10.10 8.04
CA SER A 268 8.48 -10.83 9.17
C SER A 268 9.63 -10.09 9.84
N GLY A 269 9.94 -8.89 9.40
CA GLY A 269 11.05 -8.05 9.88
C GLY A 269 12.11 -7.79 8.81
N ALA A 270 13.09 -6.95 9.18
CA ALA A 270 14.21 -6.60 8.33
C ALA A 270 15.13 -7.80 8.11
N VAL A 271 15.64 -7.96 6.88
CA VAL A 271 16.72 -8.91 6.59
C VAL A 271 17.98 -8.46 7.31
N PRO A 272 18.70 -9.37 8.01
CA PRO A 272 19.98 -9.04 8.63
C PRO A 272 21.04 -8.59 7.60
N PRO A 273 22.17 -8.00 8.03
CA PRO A 273 23.31 -7.75 7.16
C PRO A 273 23.70 -9.01 6.38
N PHE A 274 23.92 -8.86 5.07
CA PHE A 274 24.17 -9.97 4.15
C PHE A 274 25.52 -9.78 3.45
N ASP A 275 26.34 -10.84 3.44
CA ASP A 275 27.62 -10.83 2.74
C ASP A 275 27.41 -11.02 1.25
N LEU A 276 27.74 -9.99 0.45
CA LEU A 276 27.56 -9.99 -1.00
C LEU A 276 28.39 -11.04 -1.75
N ILE A 277 29.51 -11.53 -1.16
CA ILE A 277 30.30 -12.59 -1.79
C ILE A 277 29.48 -13.87 -2.02
N ARG A 278 28.47 -14.09 -1.19
CA ARG A 278 27.57 -15.23 -1.30
C ARG A 278 26.77 -15.24 -2.60
N LEU A 279 26.48 -14.08 -3.18
CA LEU A 279 25.79 -14.02 -4.48
C LEU A 279 26.59 -14.68 -5.58
N SER A 280 27.92 -14.50 -5.56
CA SER A 280 28.81 -15.14 -6.54
C SER A 280 28.89 -16.65 -6.33
N THR A 281 29.06 -17.09 -5.07
CA THR A 281 29.18 -18.53 -4.74
C THR A 281 27.89 -19.31 -4.92
N MET A 282 26.72 -18.64 -4.81
CA MET A 282 25.39 -19.22 -5.05
C MET A 282 24.97 -19.20 -6.52
N GLY A 283 25.84 -18.81 -7.46
CA GLY A 283 25.56 -18.83 -8.89
C GLY A 283 25.39 -17.47 -9.53
N SER A 284 26.12 -16.45 -9.07
CA SER A 284 26.06 -15.07 -9.59
C SER A 284 24.65 -14.50 -9.55
N LEU A 285 24.01 -14.58 -8.39
CA LEU A 285 22.64 -14.14 -8.20
C LEU A 285 22.53 -12.62 -8.21
N PHE A 286 21.32 -12.13 -8.49
CA PHE A 286 20.95 -10.72 -8.36
C PHE A 286 20.01 -10.54 -7.19
N ILE A 287 20.16 -9.44 -6.45
CA ILE A 287 19.19 -8.99 -5.43
C ILE A 287 18.78 -7.56 -5.76
N THR A 288 17.49 -7.31 -5.74
CA THR A 288 16.93 -5.96 -5.80
C THR A 288 15.95 -5.72 -4.66
N ARG A 289 15.92 -4.47 -4.15
CA ARG A 289 14.96 -4.00 -3.15
C ARG A 289 14.20 -2.81 -3.72
N PRO A 290 13.27 -3.06 -4.67
CA PRO A 290 12.58 -1.99 -5.37
C PRO A 290 11.51 -1.33 -4.50
N THR A 291 11.14 -0.09 -4.83
CA THR A 291 10.01 0.64 -4.26
C THR A 291 9.12 1.17 -5.36
N LEU A 292 7.80 1.04 -5.21
CA LEU A 292 6.83 1.55 -6.17
C LEU A 292 7.05 3.03 -6.49
N LYS A 293 7.49 3.84 -5.52
CA LYS A 293 7.75 5.27 -5.69
C LYS A 293 8.60 5.59 -6.93
N ASP A 294 9.64 4.80 -7.17
CA ASP A 294 10.58 5.02 -8.28
C ASP A 294 9.99 4.60 -9.63
N TYR A 295 9.05 3.64 -9.62
CA TYR A 295 8.37 3.13 -10.81
C TYR A 295 7.10 3.90 -11.20
N ILE A 296 6.71 4.89 -10.40
CA ILE A 296 5.63 5.85 -10.66
C ILE A 296 6.11 7.29 -10.46
N ALA A 297 7.40 7.55 -10.72
CA ALA A 297 8.00 8.86 -10.48
C ALA A 297 7.46 9.91 -11.45
N THR A 298 7.25 9.55 -12.71
CA THR A 298 6.64 10.44 -13.71
C THR A 298 5.11 10.27 -13.76
N ARG A 299 4.42 11.29 -14.27
CA ARG A 299 2.97 11.23 -14.51
C ARG A 299 2.60 10.09 -15.47
N ALA A 300 3.36 9.92 -16.53
CA ALA A 300 3.15 8.86 -17.52
C ALA A 300 3.29 7.46 -16.90
N ASP A 301 4.32 7.21 -16.07
CA ASP A 301 4.48 5.93 -15.39
C ASP A 301 3.32 5.65 -14.43
N LEU A 302 2.90 6.66 -13.65
CA LEU A 302 1.77 6.55 -12.73
C LEU A 302 0.49 6.18 -13.48
N GLU A 303 0.16 6.91 -14.54
CA GLU A 303 -1.05 6.65 -15.34
C GLU A 303 -1.02 5.29 -16.02
N THR A 304 0.10 4.92 -16.64
CA THR A 304 0.24 3.63 -17.31
C THR A 304 -0.04 2.49 -16.34
N ARG A 305 0.62 2.46 -15.17
CA ARG A 305 0.43 1.37 -14.21
C ARG A 305 -0.94 1.36 -13.56
N ALA A 306 -1.49 2.54 -13.25
CA ALA A 306 -2.82 2.62 -12.68
C ALA A 306 -3.89 2.18 -13.68
N ASN A 307 -3.78 2.60 -14.94
CA ASN A 307 -4.70 2.19 -16.00
C ASN A 307 -4.61 0.69 -16.28
N ASP A 308 -3.40 0.10 -16.34
CA ASP A 308 -3.22 -1.35 -16.49
C ASP A 308 -3.97 -2.12 -15.39
N VAL A 309 -3.91 -1.63 -14.14
CA VAL A 309 -4.63 -2.23 -13.00
C VAL A 309 -6.14 -2.04 -13.13
N PHE A 310 -6.60 -0.84 -13.46
CA PHE A 310 -8.03 -0.55 -13.58
C PHE A 310 -8.66 -1.27 -14.78
N ASP A 311 -7.97 -1.35 -15.90
CA ASP A 311 -8.42 -2.11 -17.08
C ASP A 311 -8.50 -3.60 -16.77
N ALA A 312 -7.52 -4.15 -16.03
CA ALA A 312 -7.57 -5.54 -15.59
C ALA A 312 -8.75 -5.83 -14.64
N ILE A 313 -9.15 -4.87 -13.81
CA ILE A 313 -10.35 -4.98 -12.97
C ILE A 313 -11.61 -4.89 -13.85
N ALA A 314 -11.69 -3.90 -14.73
CA ALA A 314 -12.87 -3.66 -15.57
C ALA A 314 -13.17 -4.83 -16.52
N ASN A 315 -12.13 -5.46 -17.08
CA ASN A 315 -12.28 -6.62 -17.99
C ASN A 315 -12.33 -7.98 -17.27
N GLY A 316 -12.24 -8.01 -15.91
CA GLY A 316 -12.33 -9.21 -15.10
C GLY A 316 -11.08 -10.08 -15.04
N THR A 317 -9.96 -9.65 -15.63
CA THR A 317 -8.65 -10.32 -15.49
C THR A 317 -8.16 -10.28 -14.05
N LEU A 318 -8.41 -9.15 -13.35
CA LEU A 318 -8.05 -8.97 -11.95
C LEU A 318 -9.32 -8.94 -11.09
N ARG A 319 -9.47 -9.96 -10.24
CA ARG A 319 -10.57 -10.07 -9.29
C ARG A 319 -10.09 -9.73 -7.89
N LEU A 320 -10.70 -8.72 -7.30
CA LEU A 320 -10.35 -8.25 -5.96
C LEU A 320 -11.09 -9.06 -4.90
N ARG A 321 -10.36 -9.41 -3.83
CA ARG A 321 -10.94 -10.00 -2.63
C ARG A 321 -10.93 -8.95 -1.52
N VAL A 322 -12.08 -8.37 -1.21
CA VAL A 322 -12.28 -7.38 -0.14
C VAL A 322 -13.32 -7.96 0.83
N GLU A 323 -12.86 -8.65 1.85
CA GLU A 323 -13.75 -9.29 2.86
C GLU A 323 -13.63 -8.63 4.23
N HIS A 324 -12.59 -7.84 4.43
CA HIS A 324 -12.30 -7.19 5.69
C HIS A 324 -12.49 -5.69 5.53
N VAL A 325 -13.67 -5.21 5.94
CA VAL A 325 -14.03 -3.78 5.91
C VAL A 325 -14.30 -3.34 7.33
N TYR A 326 -13.59 -2.30 7.77
CA TYR A 326 -13.71 -1.74 9.12
C TYR A 326 -14.13 -0.28 9.05
N PRO A 327 -14.92 0.22 10.01
CA PRO A 327 -15.05 1.65 10.23
C PRO A 327 -13.68 2.30 10.48
N LEU A 328 -13.50 3.55 10.13
CA LEU A 328 -12.25 4.29 10.37
C LEU A 328 -11.80 4.18 11.84
N ALA A 329 -12.72 4.29 12.78
CA ALA A 329 -12.45 4.20 14.21
C ALA A 329 -11.80 2.87 14.63
N ASP A 330 -12.00 1.81 13.87
CA ASP A 330 -11.48 0.46 14.15
C ASP A 330 -10.12 0.19 13.48
N ALA A 331 -9.41 1.23 13.04
CA ALA A 331 -8.10 1.10 12.39
C ALA A 331 -7.08 0.29 13.22
N ALA A 332 -7.10 0.43 14.55
CA ALA A 332 -6.25 -0.35 15.45
C ALA A 332 -6.55 -1.86 15.34
N GLN A 333 -7.83 -2.24 15.23
CA GLN A 333 -8.23 -3.64 15.06
C GLN A 333 -7.83 -4.15 13.67
N ALA A 334 -8.03 -3.36 12.62
CA ALA A 334 -7.60 -3.70 11.26
C ALA A 334 -6.09 -3.98 11.17
N HIS A 335 -5.26 -3.18 11.88
CA HIS A 335 -3.81 -3.41 11.98
C HIS A 335 -3.49 -4.70 12.75
N ARG A 336 -4.13 -4.96 13.90
CA ARG A 336 -3.94 -6.23 14.64
C ARG A 336 -4.27 -7.44 13.79
N ASP A 337 -5.35 -7.39 13.03
CA ASP A 337 -5.78 -8.49 12.19
C ASP A 337 -4.83 -8.70 11.00
N LEU A 338 -4.33 -7.64 10.37
CA LEU A 338 -3.30 -7.71 9.35
C LEU A 338 -2.02 -8.38 9.87
N GLU A 339 -1.52 -7.93 11.03
CA GLU A 339 -0.27 -8.43 11.63
C GLU A 339 -0.40 -9.86 12.16
N SER A 340 -1.58 -10.27 12.61
CA SER A 340 -1.86 -11.64 13.05
C SER A 340 -1.91 -12.66 11.91
N ARG A 341 -1.85 -12.21 10.65
CA ARG A 341 -1.93 -13.04 9.43
C ARG A 341 -3.25 -13.84 9.32
N ARG A 342 -4.30 -13.42 10.03
CA ARG A 342 -5.63 -14.05 9.97
C ARG A 342 -6.43 -13.58 8.75
N THR A 343 -6.13 -12.39 8.25
CA THR A 343 -6.81 -11.81 7.08
C THR A 343 -6.28 -12.39 5.77
N THR A 344 -7.17 -12.42 4.78
CA THR A 344 -6.88 -12.77 3.38
C THR A 344 -7.38 -11.64 2.48
N GLY A 345 -6.74 -11.45 1.33
CA GLY A 345 -7.12 -10.35 0.45
C GLY A 345 -6.82 -8.97 1.03
N LYS A 346 -7.62 -7.99 0.63
CA LYS A 346 -7.47 -6.57 1.01
C LYS A 346 -8.32 -6.21 2.22
N ILE A 347 -7.75 -5.35 3.06
CA ILE A 347 -8.46 -4.69 4.17
C ILE A 347 -8.74 -3.24 3.76
N LEU A 348 -9.97 -2.77 4.01
CA LEU A 348 -10.38 -1.38 3.82
C LEU A 348 -10.83 -0.76 5.14
N LEU A 349 -10.56 0.54 5.29
CA LEU A 349 -11.20 1.42 6.27
C LEU A 349 -12.21 2.31 5.54
N ILE A 350 -13.38 2.46 6.11
CA ILE A 350 -14.44 3.36 5.62
C ILE A 350 -14.59 4.49 6.63
N PRO A 351 -14.33 5.74 6.22
CA PRO A 351 -14.46 6.93 7.07
C PRO A 351 -15.88 7.27 7.50
#